data_e3b1af407dab9f616da7f39851174d03
#
_entry.id   e3b1af407dab9f616da7f39851174d03
#
_cell.length_a   1.000
_cell.length_b   1.000
_cell.length_c   1.000
_cell.angle_alpha   90.00
_cell.angle_beta   90.00
_cell.angle_gamma   90.00
#
_symmetry.space_group_name_H-M   'P 1'
#
loop_
_entity.id
_entity.type
_entity.pdbx_description
1 polymer ?
#
loop_
_entity_poly.entity_id
_entity_poly.type
_entity_poly.pdbx_seq_one_letter_code
_entity_poly.pdbx_strand_id
1 'polypeptide(L)'
;MIAALPRSRAPDPGPAVARRSHVRLFFALWPDERVRAQLVDWGREFHAQCGGRLVPPENLHLTLAFLGNVDDARVAQVEQAAGEVVPRAFSLVLDRPGYWKRNRIAWAGAGVVPTEFQALVAQLHSALACSNIGFDARGEVPHVTLLRDARAPRALPALPSIDWQVDAF
;
A
#
# COMPACT_ATOMS: atom_id res chain seq x y z
N MET A 1 -1.90 10.22 -2.39
CA MET A 1 -1.92 10.00 -3.87
C MET A 1 -2.72 8.76 -4.20
N ILE A 2 -3.69 8.84 -5.12
CA ILE A 2 -4.43 7.66 -5.61
C ILE A 2 -3.59 6.92 -6.65
N ALA A 3 -3.51 5.60 -6.58
CA ALA A 3 -2.80 4.79 -7.55
C ALA A 3 -3.72 3.73 -8.17
N ALA A 4 -3.61 3.56 -9.51
CA ALA A 4 -4.26 2.50 -10.25
C ALA A 4 -3.24 1.43 -10.62
N LEU A 5 -3.57 0.15 -10.40
CA LEU A 5 -2.75 -0.96 -10.89
C LEU A 5 -2.91 -1.10 -12.42
N PRO A 6 -1.84 -1.46 -13.16
CA PRO A 6 -1.90 -1.64 -14.61
C PRO A 6 -2.94 -2.70 -15.00
N ARG A 7 -3.68 -2.41 -16.07
CA ARG A 7 -4.73 -3.29 -16.61
C ARG A 7 -4.11 -4.59 -17.14
N SER A 8 -4.62 -5.74 -16.71
CA SER A 8 -4.36 -7.02 -17.36
C SER A 8 -4.99 -6.98 -18.77
N ARG A 9 -4.19 -7.27 -19.80
CA ARG A 9 -4.64 -7.29 -21.21
C ARG A 9 -5.55 -8.50 -21.43
N ALA A 10 -6.84 -8.23 -21.65
CA ALA A 10 -7.81 -9.25 -22.05
C ALA A 10 -7.96 -9.30 -23.58
N PRO A 11 -8.34 -10.45 -24.17
CA PRO A 11 -8.53 -10.61 -25.62
C PRO A 11 -9.74 -9.84 -26.12
N ASP A 12 -9.68 -9.47 -27.42
CA ASP A 12 -10.61 -8.64 -28.19
C ASP A 12 -12.04 -9.19 -28.22
N PRO A 13 -13.09 -8.38 -28.00
CA PRO A 13 -14.48 -8.82 -27.96
C PRO A 13 -15.30 -8.37 -29.17
N GLY A 14 -16.17 -9.27 -29.62
CA GLY A 14 -17.28 -9.00 -30.52
C GLY A 14 -18.33 -8.01 -29.97
N PRO A 15 -19.44 -7.66 -30.68
CA PRO A 15 -20.15 -6.38 -30.65
C PRO A 15 -20.82 -6.03 -29.31
N ALA A 16 -20.62 -4.82 -28.99
CA ALA A 16 -21.17 -3.87 -28.00
C ALA A 16 -22.36 -4.30 -27.11
N VAL A 17 -22.03 -4.82 -25.95
CA VAL A 17 -22.67 -4.45 -24.68
C VAL A 17 -21.72 -3.46 -24.01
N ALA A 18 -22.19 -2.29 -23.57
CA ALA A 18 -21.37 -1.29 -22.91
C ALA A 18 -20.69 -1.95 -21.69
N ARG A 19 -19.43 -2.40 -21.85
CA ARG A 19 -18.65 -2.99 -20.78
C ARG A 19 -18.37 -1.90 -19.78
N ARG A 20 -18.95 -2.00 -18.57
CA ARG A 20 -18.50 -1.19 -17.45
C ARG A 20 -17.01 -1.47 -17.27
N SER A 21 -16.17 -0.49 -17.60
CA SER A 21 -14.76 -0.61 -17.33
C SER A 21 -14.52 -0.38 -15.83
N HIS A 22 -13.70 -1.21 -15.24
CA HIS A 22 -13.33 -1.13 -13.83
C HIS A 22 -11.84 -0.93 -13.72
N VAL A 23 -11.44 -0.07 -12.81
CA VAL A 23 -10.04 0.15 -12.44
C VAL A 23 -9.84 -0.30 -11.00
N ARG A 24 -8.70 -0.93 -10.73
CA ARG A 24 -8.35 -1.35 -9.37
C ARG A 24 -7.65 -0.19 -8.68
N LEU A 25 -8.27 0.33 -7.62
CA LEU A 25 -7.80 1.51 -6.90
C LEU A 25 -7.40 1.20 -5.47
N PHE A 26 -6.44 1.97 -4.98
CA PHE A 26 -6.04 2.02 -3.58
C PHE A 26 -5.39 3.37 -3.26
N PHE A 27 -5.43 3.77 -2.01
CA PHE A 27 -4.69 4.91 -1.48
C PHE A 27 -3.43 4.43 -0.79
N ALA A 28 -2.32 5.12 -1.00
CA ALA A 28 -1.04 4.74 -0.42
C ALA A 28 -0.12 5.93 -0.19
N LEU A 29 0.83 5.75 0.74
CA LEU A 29 2.01 6.58 0.87
C LEU A 29 3.15 5.99 0.03
N TRP A 30 3.83 6.83 -0.73
CA TRP A 30 4.96 6.46 -1.56
C TRP A 30 6.25 6.96 -0.90
N PRO A 31 7.24 6.08 -0.66
CA PRO A 31 8.49 6.49 -0.08
C PRO A 31 9.28 7.39 -1.04
N ASP A 32 9.99 8.35 -0.48
CA ASP A 32 11.01 9.10 -1.20
C ASP A 32 12.15 8.18 -1.67
N GLU A 33 13.08 8.70 -2.47
CA GLU A 33 14.17 7.91 -3.03
C GLU A 33 15.08 7.30 -1.95
N ARG A 34 15.37 8.03 -0.88
CA ARG A 34 16.21 7.60 0.25
C ARG A 34 15.54 6.44 1.00
N VAL A 35 14.29 6.59 1.38
CA VAL A 35 13.51 5.55 2.07
C VAL A 35 13.33 4.33 1.18
N ARG A 36 13.05 4.55 -0.11
CA ARG A 36 12.91 3.48 -1.10
C ARG A 36 14.18 2.65 -1.24
N ALA A 37 15.35 3.27 -1.29
CA ALA A 37 16.63 2.57 -1.35
C ALA A 37 16.83 1.67 -0.12
N GLN A 38 16.56 2.17 1.08
CA GLN A 38 16.65 1.40 2.32
C GLN A 38 15.66 0.22 2.35
N LEU A 39 14.43 0.42 1.86
CA LEU A 39 13.44 -0.67 1.72
C LEU A 39 13.88 -1.74 0.72
N VAL A 40 14.55 -1.35 -0.36
CA VAL A 40 15.15 -2.30 -1.31
C VAL A 40 16.22 -3.14 -0.63
N ASP A 41 17.07 -2.54 0.19
CA ASP A 41 18.10 -3.27 0.92
C ASP A 41 17.48 -4.24 1.94
N TRP A 42 16.46 -3.83 2.67
CA TRP A 42 15.67 -4.73 3.52
C TRP A 42 15.09 -5.90 2.71
N GLY A 43 14.55 -5.62 1.52
CA GLY A 43 14.02 -6.64 0.63
C GLY A 43 15.08 -7.66 0.22
N ARG A 44 16.29 -7.22 -0.10
CA ARG A 44 17.43 -8.09 -0.46
C ARG A 44 17.84 -8.99 0.70
N GLU A 45 17.92 -8.46 1.91
CA GLU A 45 18.25 -9.25 3.12
C GLU A 45 17.20 -10.34 3.38
N PHE A 46 15.91 -9.99 3.29
CA PHE A 46 14.84 -10.99 3.36
C PHE A 46 14.94 -12.03 2.24
N HIS A 47 15.21 -11.58 1.01
CA HIS A 47 15.30 -12.48 -0.15
C HIS A 47 16.43 -13.48 -0.01
N ALA A 48 17.58 -13.07 0.53
CA ALA A 48 18.70 -13.96 0.77
C ALA A 48 18.34 -15.12 1.71
N GLN A 49 17.44 -14.89 2.69
CA GLN A 49 17.04 -15.90 3.67
C GLN A 49 15.86 -16.77 3.22
N CYS A 50 14.88 -16.19 2.56
CA CYS A 50 13.62 -16.87 2.26
C CYS A 50 13.24 -16.94 0.78
N GLY A 51 14.07 -16.39 -0.12
CA GLY A 51 13.77 -16.35 -1.54
C GLY A 51 12.46 -15.60 -1.79
N GLY A 52 11.73 -16.01 -2.81
CA GLY A 52 10.50 -15.35 -3.22
C GLY A 52 10.75 -14.31 -4.30
N ARG A 53 9.78 -13.42 -4.51
CA ARG A 53 9.83 -12.39 -5.53
C ARG A 53 9.87 -11.02 -4.88
N LEU A 54 10.95 -10.27 -5.14
CA LEU A 54 11.09 -8.89 -4.73
C LEU A 54 9.97 -8.02 -5.33
N VAL A 55 9.43 -7.11 -4.53
CA VAL A 55 8.57 -6.04 -5.05
C VAL A 55 9.47 -5.04 -5.77
N PRO A 56 9.16 -4.66 -7.03
CA PRO A 56 9.91 -3.65 -7.75
C PRO A 56 9.98 -2.34 -6.96
N PRO A 57 11.11 -1.61 -6.97
CA PRO A 57 11.28 -0.38 -6.18
C PRO A 57 10.17 0.65 -6.39
N GLU A 58 9.72 0.81 -7.62
CA GLU A 58 8.63 1.72 -8.01
C GLU A 58 7.26 1.31 -7.45
N ASN A 59 7.11 0.08 -7.02
CA ASN A 59 5.89 -0.47 -6.45
C ASN A 59 5.93 -0.58 -4.90
N LEU A 60 7.01 -0.15 -4.26
CA LEU A 60 7.10 -0.08 -2.81
C LEU A 60 6.21 1.05 -2.29
N HIS A 61 5.21 0.71 -1.49
CA HIS A 61 4.25 1.67 -0.93
C HIS A 61 3.65 1.14 0.38
N LEU A 62 3.11 2.04 1.18
CA LEU A 62 2.31 1.72 2.35
C LEU A 62 0.84 2.01 2.04
N THR A 63 0.01 0.96 2.00
CA THR A 63 -1.42 1.10 1.70
C THR A 63 -2.17 1.74 2.87
N LEU A 64 -3.01 2.75 2.57
CA LEU A 64 -3.91 3.42 3.51
C LEU A 64 -5.34 2.88 3.42
N ALA A 65 -5.82 2.64 2.21
CA ALA A 65 -7.14 2.08 1.95
C ALA A 65 -7.14 1.32 0.62
N PHE A 66 -7.69 0.12 0.60
CA PHE A 66 -7.84 -0.67 -0.61
C PHE A 66 -9.30 -0.69 -1.06
N LEU A 67 -9.59 -0.11 -2.25
CA LEU A 67 -10.94 0.01 -2.79
C LEU A 67 -11.33 -1.17 -3.68
N GLY A 68 -10.35 -1.91 -4.19
CA GLY A 68 -10.61 -2.99 -5.15
C GLY A 68 -11.04 -2.46 -6.51
N ASN A 69 -11.96 -3.16 -7.17
CA ASN A 69 -12.46 -2.79 -8.49
C ASN A 69 -13.53 -1.70 -8.35
N VAL A 70 -13.24 -0.53 -8.88
CA VAL A 70 -14.13 0.64 -8.91
C VAL A 70 -14.58 0.88 -10.35
N ASP A 71 -15.86 1.18 -10.56
CA ASP A 71 -16.38 1.59 -11.88
C ASP A 71 -15.68 2.89 -12.31
N ASP A 72 -15.19 2.95 -13.53
CA ASP A 72 -14.48 4.14 -14.05
C ASP A 72 -15.31 5.43 -13.88
N ALA A 73 -16.64 5.34 -13.98
CA ALA A 73 -17.55 6.47 -13.75
C ALA A 73 -17.50 7.03 -12.32
N ARG A 74 -16.99 6.26 -11.37
CA ARG A 74 -16.90 6.66 -9.95
C ARG A 74 -15.52 7.15 -9.56
N VAL A 75 -14.52 7.10 -10.44
CA VAL A 75 -13.14 7.54 -10.12
C VAL A 75 -13.11 8.99 -9.64
N ALA A 76 -13.80 9.90 -10.34
CA ALA A 76 -13.89 11.30 -9.94
C ALA A 76 -14.49 11.49 -8.55
N GLN A 77 -15.49 10.67 -8.17
CA GLN A 77 -16.07 10.68 -6.82
C GLN A 77 -15.06 10.22 -5.77
N VAL A 78 -14.23 9.23 -6.09
CA VAL A 78 -13.15 8.76 -5.20
C VAL A 78 -12.11 9.85 -4.98
N GLU A 79 -11.70 10.53 -6.05
CA GLU A 79 -10.73 11.64 -5.99
C GLU A 79 -11.28 12.82 -5.18
N GLN A 80 -12.55 13.17 -5.38
CA GLN A 80 -13.23 14.23 -4.61
C GLN A 80 -13.25 13.89 -3.11
N ALA A 81 -13.65 12.67 -2.74
CA ALA A 81 -13.67 12.23 -1.35
C ALA A 81 -12.29 12.32 -0.70
N ALA A 82 -11.23 11.92 -1.42
CA ALA A 82 -9.87 12.02 -0.92
C ALA A 82 -9.39 13.48 -0.79
N GLY A 83 -9.86 14.38 -1.66
CA GLY A 83 -9.55 15.80 -1.61
C GLY A 83 -10.09 16.52 -0.36
N GLU A 84 -11.01 15.92 0.39
CA GLU A 84 -11.51 16.44 1.66
C GLU A 84 -10.57 16.12 2.84
N VAL A 85 -9.60 15.23 2.65
CA VAL A 85 -8.65 14.84 3.69
C VAL A 85 -7.55 15.88 3.80
N VAL A 86 -7.33 16.38 5.02
CA VAL A 86 -6.27 17.35 5.30
C VAL A 86 -5.15 16.64 6.04
N PRO A 87 -4.08 16.20 5.35
CA PRO A 87 -2.97 15.50 5.97
C PRO A 87 -2.15 16.45 6.83
N ARG A 88 -1.60 15.93 7.93
CA ARG A 88 -0.55 16.58 8.70
C ARG A 88 0.74 15.82 8.45
N ALA A 89 1.85 16.54 8.36
CA ALA A 89 3.17 15.93 8.29
C ALA A 89 3.46 15.11 9.55
N PHE A 90 4.13 13.96 9.38
CA PHE A 90 4.55 13.09 10.49
C PHE A 90 5.80 12.28 10.12
N SER A 91 6.46 11.76 11.13
CA SER A 91 7.56 10.81 10.98
C SER A 91 7.06 9.41 11.26
N LEU A 92 7.31 8.47 10.35
CA LEU A 92 7.05 7.05 10.50
C LEU A 92 8.37 6.29 10.58
N VAL A 93 8.61 5.58 11.67
CA VAL A 93 9.81 4.74 11.82
C VAL A 93 9.46 3.30 11.47
N LEU A 94 10.04 2.80 10.37
CA LEU A 94 9.93 1.40 10.00
C LEU A 94 11.09 0.64 10.69
N ASP A 95 10.77 -0.04 11.78
CA ASP A 95 11.71 -0.76 12.65
C ASP A 95 11.31 -2.23 12.87
N ARG A 96 10.22 -2.64 12.22
CA ARG A 96 9.61 -3.96 12.45
C ARG A 96 9.59 -4.78 11.16
N PRO A 97 10.59 -5.64 10.94
CA PRO A 97 10.50 -6.66 9.91
C PRO A 97 9.43 -7.71 10.30
N GLY A 98 8.68 -8.19 9.31
CA GLY A 98 7.66 -9.18 9.56
C GLY A 98 7.41 -10.13 8.41
N TYR A 99 6.72 -11.23 8.71
CA TYR A 99 6.34 -12.25 7.74
C TYR A 99 4.94 -12.79 8.01
N TRP A 100 4.07 -12.76 7.00
CA TRP A 100 2.75 -13.37 7.05
C TRP A 100 2.74 -14.73 6.35
N LYS A 101 2.66 -15.77 7.16
CA LYS A 101 2.72 -17.16 6.69
C LYS A 101 1.61 -17.49 5.67
N ARG A 102 0.38 -17.02 5.92
CA ARG A 102 -0.78 -17.31 5.06
C ARG A 102 -0.59 -16.77 3.64
N ASN A 103 -0.09 -15.55 3.51
CA ASN A 103 0.06 -14.85 2.24
C ASN A 103 1.47 -14.96 1.66
N ARG A 104 2.42 -15.56 2.43
CA ARG A 104 3.83 -15.71 2.06
C ARG A 104 4.47 -14.36 1.70
N ILE A 105 4.18 -13.35 2.54
CA ILE A 105 4.63 -11.97 2.35
C ILE A 105 5.63 -11.60 3.44
N ALA A 106 6.80 -11.09 3.05
CA ALA A 106 7.71 -10.38 3.95
C ALA A 106 7.49 -8.87 3.80
N TRP A 107 7.52 -8.15 4.92
CA TRP A 107 7.16 -6.74 4.99
C TRP A 107 7.99 -5.96 5.99
N ALA A 108 8.07 -4.64 5.79
CA ALA A 108 8.58 -3.66 6.74
C ALA A 108 7.40 -2.90 7.35
N GLY A 109 7.36 -2.78 8.66
CA GLY A 109 6.30 -2.05 9.38
C GLY A 109 6.85 -1.19 10.50
N ALA A 110 5.96 -0.45 11.15
CA ALA A 110 6.27 0.41 12.28
C ALA A 110 5.89 -0.29 13.60
N GLY A 111 6.81 -0.25 14.57
CA GLY A 111 6.54 -0.73 15.94
C GLY A 111 5.63 0.22 16.71
N VAL A 112 5.77 1.52 16.46
CA VAL A 112 4.91 2.58 17.01
C VAL A 112 4.24 3.30 15.85
N VAL A 113 2.92 3.39 15.88
CA VAL A 113 2.12 4.06 14.84
C VAL A 113 1.80 5.47 15.30
N PRO A 114 2.27 6.53 14.59
CA PRO A 114 1.99 7.92 14.94
C PRO A 114 0.50 8.24 14.97
N THR A 115 0.09 9.13 15.86
CA THR A 115 -1.31 9.60 15.96
C THR A 115 -1.76 10.32 14.69
N GLU A 116 -0.86 11.04 14.02
CA GLU A 116 -1.11 11.72 12.75
C GLU A 116 -1.40 10.71 11.62
N PHE A 117 -0.69 9.59 11.59
CA PHE A 117 -0.98 8.50 10.65
C PHE A 117 -2.36 7.91 10.91
N GLN A 118 -2.70 7.64 12.19
CA GLN A 118 -4.01 7.13 12.55
C GLN A 118 -5.12 8.12 12.17
N ALA A 119 -4.90 9.42 12.41
CA ALA A 119 -5.83 10.47 12.04
C ALA A 119 -6.02 10.56 10.52
N LEU A 120 -4.92 10.45 9.73
CA LEU A 120 -4.97 10.41 8.27
C LEU A 120 -5.85 9.26 7.76
N VAL A 121 -5.59 8.05 8.26
CA VAL A 121 -6.36 6.85 7.87
C VAL A 121 -7.83 6.99 8.26
N ALA A 122 -8.12 7.48 9.47
CA ALA A 122 -9.49 7.69 9.95
C ALA A 122 -10.25 8.73 9.11
N GLN A 123 -9.62 9.86 8.76
CA GLN A 123 -10.21 10.87 7.89
C GLN A 123 -10.51 10.30 6.50
N LEU A 124 -9.55 9.59 5.90
CA LEU A 124 -9.71 8.96 4.59
C LEU A 124 -10.87 7.95 4.60
N HIS A 125 -10.91 7.06 5.59
CA HIS A 125 -11.99 6.07 5.73
C HIS A 125 -13.35 6.73 5.93
N SER A 126 -13.42 7.82 6.73
CA SER A 126 -14.65 8.60 6.93
C SER A 126 -15.11 9.24 5.64
N ALA A 127 -14.24 9.91 4.89
CA ALA A 127 -14.57 10.56 3.62
C ALA A 127 -15.08 9.56 2.57
N LEU A 128 -14.41 8.40 2.46
CA LEU A 128 -14.84 7.31 1.57
C LEU A 128 -16.21 6.76 1.96
N ALA A 129 -16.44 6.53 3.26
CA ALA A 129 -17.72 6.03 3.77
C ALA A 129 -18.86 7.03 3.54
N CYS A 130 -18.64 8.33 3.82
CA CYS A 130 -19.62 9.41 3.56
C CYS A 130 -19.98 9.50 2.07
N SER A 131 -19.04 9.20 1.18
CA SER A 131 -19.25 9.17 -0.27
C SER A 131 -19.78 7.80 -0.77
N ASN A 132 -20.17 6.90 0.13
CA ASN A 132 -20.65 5.55 -0.19
C ASN A 132 -19.68 4.77 -1.11
N ILE A 133 -18.37 4.91 -0.86
CA ILE A 133 -17.29 4.20 -1.54
C ILE A 133 -16.86 3.03 -0.67
N GLY A 134 -16.99 1.82 -1.19
CA GLY A 134 -16.55 0.61 -0.49
C GLY A 134 -15.02 0.53 -0.42
N PHE A 135 -14.48 0.15 0.73
CA PHE A 135 -13.05 -0.11 0.94
C PHE A 135 -12.85 -1.21 1.98
N ASP A 136 -11.66 -1.80 1.99
CA ASP A 136 -11.27 -2.75 3.03
C ASP A 136 -10.83 -1.99 4.28
N ALA A 137 -11.67 -2.03 5.32
CA ALA A 137 -11.46 -1.35 6.60
C ALA A 137 -10.74 -2.22 7.64
N ARG A 138 -10.25 -3.40 7.25
CA ARG A 138 -9.53 -4.25 8.20
C ARG A 138 -8.28 -3.53 8.66
N GLY A 139 -8.18 -3.35 9.99
CA GLY A 139 -7.02 -2.73 10.64
C GLY A 139 -5.78 -3.56 10.41
N GLU A 140 -5.09 -3.29 9.33
CA GLU A 140 -3.79 -3.89 9.06
C GLU A 140 -2.70 -3.11 9.79
N VAL A 141 -1.69 -3.83 10.25
CA VAL A 141 -0.45 -3.20 10.70
C VAL A 141 0.11 -2.37 9.54
N PRO A 142 0.39 -1.07 9.72
CA PRO A 142 1.01 -0.25 8.68
C PRO A 142 2.29 -0.92 8.18
N HIS A 143 2.33 -1.26 6.89
CA HIS A 143 3.43 -2.02 6.33
C HIS A 143 3.71 -1.69 4.87
N VAL A 144 4.96 -1.90 4.47
CA VAL A 144 5.40 -1.94 3.08
C VAL A 144 5.73 -3.39 2.73
N THR A 145 5.07 -3.94 1.72
CA THR A 145 5.38 -5.28 1.22
C THR A 145 6.73 -5.27 0.49
N LEU A 146 7.66 -6.11 0.92
CA LEU A 146 9.01 -6.24 0.34
C LEU A 146 9.10 -7.45 -0.59
N LEU A 147 8.52 -8.59 -0.17
CA LEU A 147 8.55 -9.84 -0.91
C LEU A 147 7.18 -10.48 -0.99
N ARG A 148 6.93 -11.15 -2.11
CA ARG A 148 5.81 -12.07 -2.31
C ARG A 148 6.32 -13.48 -2.57
N ASP A 149 5.49 -14.48 -2.30
CA ASP A 149 5.83 -15.90 -2.50
C ASP A 149 7.08 -16.35 -1.73
N ALA A 150 7.42 -15.66 -0.65
CA ALA A 150 8.56 -15.97 0.20
C ALA A 150 8.31 -17.24 1.04
N ARG A 151 9.37 -17.97 1.34
CA ARG A 151 9.36 -19.04 2.35
C ARG A 151 9.46 -18.42 3.75
N ALA A 152 8.94 -19.10 4.76
CA ALA A 152 9.07 -18.64 6.13
C ALA A 152 10.56 -18.55 6.52
N PRO A 153 11.03 -17.39 7.00
CA PRO A 153 12.38 -17.26 7.53
C PRO A 153 12.52 -18.08 8.81
N ARG A 154 13.72 -18.59 9.09
CA ARG A 154 14.04 -19.25 10.37
C ARG A 154 13.98 -18.28 11.55
N ALA A 155 14.42 -17.04 11.31
CA ALA A 155 14.33 -15.90 12.20
C ALA A 155 14.12 -14.64 11.34
N LEU A 156 13.44 -13.63 11.89
CA LEU A 156 13.32 -12.34 11.22
C LEU A 156 14.73 -11.67 11.21
N PRO A 157 15.14 -11.04 10.10
CA PRO A 157 16.42 -10.35 10.06
C PRO A 157 16.45 -9.17 11.03
N ALA A 158 17.59 -8.93 11.66
CA ALA A 158 17.85 -7.71 12.41
C ALA A 158 18.26 -6.62 11.41
N LEU A 159 17.40 -5.64 11.18
CA LEU A 159 17.58 -4.60 10.18
C LEU A 159 17.63 -3.23 10.85
N PRO A 160 18.42 -2.27 10.33
CA PRO A 160 18.43 -0.91 10.88
C PRO A 160 17.08 -0.23 10.64
N SER A 161 16.62 0.61 11.58
CA SER A 161 15.39 1.37 11.40
C SER A 161 15.48 2.32 10.20
N ILE A 162 14.33 2.57 9.56
CA ILE A 162 14.18 3.50 8.46
C ILE A 162 13.28 4.64 8.92
N ASP A 163 13.84 5.85 8.97
CA ASP A 163 13.06 7.06 9.26
C ASP A 163 12.42 7.57 7.97
N TRP A 164 11.10 7.63 7.94
CA TRP A 164 10.32 8.11 6.80
C TRP A 164 9.53 9.36 7.18
N GLN A 165 9.94 10.51 6.64
CA GLN A 165 9.18 11.75 6.76
C GLN A 165 8.05 11.76 5.72
N VAL A 166 6.82 11.97 6.19
CA VAL A 166 5.62 12.03 5.35
C VAL A 166 5.07 13.45 5.43
N ASP A 167 5.22 14.19 4.34
CA ASP A 167 4.81 15.60 4.27
C ASP A 167 3.45 15.77 3.59
N ALA A 168 3.07 14.83 2.71
CA ALA A 168 1.80 14.82 1.98
C ALA A 168 1.42 13.41 1.53
N PHE A 169 0.16 13.24 1.07
CA PHE A 169 -0.31 12.02 0.43
C PHE A 169 -1.15 12.30 -0.81
#